data_89830fdfcb3da301cb3adeee1dfe78fc
#
_entry.id   89830fdfcb3da301cb3adeee1dfe78fc
#
_cell.length_a   1.000
_cell.length_b   1.000
_cell.length_c   1.000
_cell.angle_alpha   90.00
_cell.angle_beta   90.00
_cell.angle_gamma   90.00
#
_symmetry.space_group_name_H-M   'P 1'
#
loop_
_entity.id
_entity.type
_entity.pdbx_description
1 polymer ?
#
loop_
_entity_poly.entity_id
_entity_poly.type
_entity_poly.pdbx_seq_one_letter_code
_entity_poly.pdbx_strand_id
1 'polypeptide(L)'
;MTALVVDASVWVSAADAADTLSTPSRTFLHTVMRRRDPIALPAIARLEVACALSRRLRDAARGRDLADGLLHSPLITEMDLGSLLGTALTVGTESFLRAGDAFYAAVATDEDGIIISWDEELLRRANGVTPSAWLSEHGKD
;
A
#
# COMPACT_ATOMS: atom_id res chain seq x y z
N MET A 1 -3.30 -17.82 -4.39
CA MET A 1 -3.51 -16.83 -3.33
C MET A 1 -3.46 -15.43 -3.93
N THR A 2 -4.48 -14.63 -3.68
CA THR A 2 -4.58 -13.27 -4.23
C THR A 2 -3.57 -12.34 -3.56
N ALA A 3 -2.81 -11.59 -4.36
CA ALA A 3 -1.88 -10.62 -3.84
C ALA A 3 -2.61 -9.42 -3.22
N LEU A 4 -2.05 -8.88 -2.15
CA LEU A 4 -2.54 -7.64 -1.56
C LEU A 4 -1.70 -6.48 -2.08
N VAL A 5 -2.35 -5.42 -2.50
CA VAL A 5 -1.68 -4.21 -2.98
C VAL A 5 -1.89 -3.13 -1.91
N VAL A 6 -0.92 -3.05 -1.01
CA VAL A 6 -1.04 -2.22 0.20
C VAL A 6 -0.53 -0.81 -0.08
N ASP A 7 -1.45 0.14 -0.08
CA ASP A 7 -1.16 1.56 -0.36
C ASP A 7 -0.26 2.19 0.72
N ALA A 8 0.47 3.23 0.34
CA ALA A 8 1.36 3.96 1.24
C ALA A 8 0.66 4.44 2.52
N SER A 9 -0.63 4.80 2.44
CA SER A 9 -1.39 5.25 3.62
C SER A 9 -1.38 4.25 4.77
N VAL A 10 -1.37 2.96 4.45
CA VAL A 10 -1.35 1.89 5.47
C VAL A 10 0.03 1.78 6.11
N TRP A 11 1.09 1.76 5.29
CA TRP A 11 2.46 1.67 5.79
C TRP A 11 2.83 2.88 6.65
N VAL A 12 2.46 4.08 6.20
CA VAL A 12 2.77 5.33 6.89
C VAL A 12 2.04 5.39 8.23
N SER A 13 0.74 5.09 8.26
CA SER A 13 -0.03 5.12 9.50
C SER A 13 0.44 4.06 10.49
N ALA A 14 0.87 2.90 10.00
CA ALA A 14 1.43 1.86 10.87
C ALA A 14 2.71 2.32 11.57
N ALA A 15 3.57 3.07 10.86
CA ALA A 15 4.86 3.53 11.39
C ALA A 15 4.76 4.75 12.30
N ASP A 16 3.69 5.54 12.18
CA ASP A 16 3.51 6.78 12.94
C ASP A 16 2.54 6.54 14.10
N ALA A 17 3.08 6.37 15.30
CA ALA A 17 2.28 6.08 16.50
C ALA A 17 1.28 7.21 16.85
N ALA A 18 1.51 8.43 16.37
CA ALA A 18 0.60 9.56 16.57
C ALA A 18 -0.59 9.54 15.62
N ASP A 19 -0.56 8.70 14.59
CA ASP A 19 -1.66 8.58 13.62
C ASP A 19 -2.82 7.80 14.26
N THR A 20 -4.05 8.32 14.10
CA THR A 20 -5.25 7.68 14.65
C THR A 20 -5.52 6.30 14.04
N LEU A 21 -4.97 6.04 12.85
CA LEU A 21 -5.11 4.76 12.17
C LEU A 21 -3.93 3.81 12.41
N SER A 22 -3.01 4.18 13.31
CA SER A 22 -1.80 3.38 13.56
C SER A 22 -2.13 1.97 14.04
N THR A 23 -2.99 1.82 15.03
CA THR A 23 -3.33 0.50 15.59
C THR A 23 -3.99 -0.42 14.56
N PRO A 24 -5.05 -0.02 13.83
CA PRO A 24 -5.64 -0.92 12.84
C PRO A 24 -4.67 -1.23 11.69
N SER A 25 -3.81 -0.30 11.29
CA SER A 25 -2.80 -0.55 10.26
C SER A 25 -1.77 -1.57 10.71
N ARG A 26 -1.28 -1.46 11.94
CA ARG A 26 -0.31 -2.41 12.51
C ARG A 26 -0.92 -3.79 12.68
N THR A 27 -2.15 -3.86 13.17
CA THR A 27 -2.86 -5.14 13.30
C THR A 27 -3.02 -5.82 11.95
N PHE A 28 -3.38 -5.06 10.92
CA PHE A 28 -3.49 -5.56 9.56
C PHE A 28 -2.14 -6.12 9.07
N LEU A 29 -1.08 -5.34 9.14
CA LEU A 29 0.24 -5.77 8.65
C LEU A 29 0.75 -7.00 9.42
N HIS A 30 0.55 -7.04 10.73
CA HIS A 30 0.91 -8.21 11.55
C HIS A 30 0.18 -9.47 11.08
N THR A 31 -1.11 -9.35 10.81
CA THR A 31 -1.94 -10.47 10.37
C THR A 31 -1.49 -10.96 8.99
N VAL A 32 -1.26 -10.04 8.05
CA VAL A 32 -0.79 -10.37 6.70
C VAL A 32 0.57 -11.11 6.76
N MET A 33 1.50 -10.59 7.56
CA MET A 33 2.83 -11.21 7.70
C MET A 33 2.75 -12.58 8.35
N ARG A 34 1.92 -12.75 9.38
CA ARG A 34 1.72 -14.04 10.05
C ARG A 34 1.11 -15.08 9.10
N ARG A 35 0.17 -14.65 8.27
CA ARG A 35 -0.48 -15.53 7.28
C ARG A 35 0.39 -15.79 6.07
N ARG A 36 1.44 -14.96 5.90
CA ARG A 36 2.35 -15.01 4.74
C ARG A 36 1.62 -14.74 3.42
N ASP A 37 0.67 -13.81 3.44
CA ASP A 37 -0.01 -13.38 2.22
C ASP A 37 0.97 -12.60 1.32
N PRO A 38 0.99 -12.85 0.01
CA PRO A 38 1.87 -12.09 -0.89
C PRO A 38 1.41 -10.65 -1.04
N ILE A 39 2.37 -9.74 -1.08
CA ILE A 39 2.13 -8.31 -1.29
C ILE A 39 2.83 -7.88 -2.57
N ALA A 40 2.11 -7.17 -3.43
CA ALA A 40 2.68 -6.56 -4.63
C ALA A 40 2.54 -5.04 -4.54
N LEU A 41 3.59 -4.31 -4.85
CA LEU A 41 3.62 -2.85 -4.78
C LEU A 41 4.25 -2.27 -6.03
N PRO A 42 3.78 -1.09 -6.48
CA PRO A 42 4.54 -0.35 -7.48
C PRO A 42 5.83 0.18 -6.83
N ALA A 43 6.91 0.28 -7.58
CA ALA A 43 8.19 0.76 -7.04
C ALA A 43 8.10 2.15 -6.40
N ILE A 44 7.11 2.96 -6.80
CA ILE A 44 6.90 4.29 -6.22
C ILE A 44 6.47 4.22 -4.74
N ALA A 45 5.96 3.09 -4.26
CA ALA A 45 5.49 2.96 -2.88
C ALA A 45 6.59 3.29 -1.86
N ARG A 46 7.82 2.81 -2.10
CA ARG A 46 8.96 3.10 -1.23
C ARG A 46 9.23 4.61 -1.13
N LEU A 47 9.18 5.30 -2.27
CA LEU A 47 9.36 6.75 -2.30
C LEU A 47 8.25 7.47 -1.54
N GLU A 48 7.01 7.06 -1.75
CA GLU A 48 5.87 7.68 -1.07
C GLU A 48 5.95 7.50 0.45
N VAL A 49 6.28 6.30 0.90
CA VAL A 49 6.41 6.00 2.34
C VAL A 49 7.57 6.79 2.95
N ALA A 50 8.74 6.79 2.30
CA ALA A 50 9.91 7.52 2.80
C ALA A 50 9.64 9.03 2.87
N CYS A 51 9.05 9.61 1.83
CA CYS A 51 8.74 11.04 1.80
C CYS A 51 7.70 11.42 2.86
N ALA A 52 6.64 10.63 3.00
CA ALA A 52 5.60 10.90 3.99
C ALA A 52 6.14 10.85 5.41
N LEU A 53 6.93 9.82 5.73
CA LEU A 53 7.52 9.68 7.08
C LEU A 53 8.55 10.75 7.36
N SER A 54 9.40 11.10 6.39
CA SER A 54 10.38 12.16 6.61
C SER A 54 9.71 13.51 6.88
N ARG A 55 8.58 13.80 6.22
CA ARG A 55 7.80 15.02 6.46
C ARG A 55 7.16 15.01 7.85
N ARG A 56 6.56 13.90 8.26
CA ARG A 56 5.91 13.78 9.57
C ARG A 56 6.91 13.88 10.72
N LEU A 57 8.07 13.24 10.56
CA LEU A 57 9.09 13.17 11.60
C LEU A 57 10.11 14.31 11.54
N ARG A 58 10.10 15.10 10.45
CA ARG A 58 11.08 16.14 10.19
C ARG A 58 12.51 15.59 10.20
N ASP A 59 12.70 14.40 9.65
CA ASP A 59 13.97 13.69 9.69
C ASP A 59 14.09 12.81 8.44
N ALA A 60 14.94 13.22 7.50
CA ALA A 60 15.10 12.54 6.21
C ALA A 60 15.72 11.15 6.38
N ALA A 61 16.77 11.03 7.18
CA ALA A 61 17.45 9.75 7.39
C ALA A 61 16.50 8.72 8.03
N ARG A 62 15.76 9.16 9.05
CA ARG A 62 14.82 8.29 9.74
C ARG A 62 13.67 7.87 8.83
N GLY A 63 13.17 8.78 7.97
CA GLY A 63 12.13 8.45 7.02
C GLY A 63 12.58 7.36 6.04
N ARG A 64 13.79 7.49 5.51
CA ARG A 64 14.36 6.47 4.62
C ARG A 64 14.55 5.12 5.32
N ASP A 65 15.10 5.14 6.53
CA ASP A 65 15.36 3.92 7.30
C ASP A 65 14.08 3.18 7.65
N LEU A 66 13.04 3.92 8.05
CA LEU A 66 11.74 3.32 8.36
C LEU A 66 11.10 2.72 7.11
N ALA A 67 11.14 3.41 5.98
CA ALA A 67 10.59 2.88 4.73
C ALA A 67 11.32 1.59 4.32
N ASP A 68 12.64 1.58 4.40
CA ASP A 68 13.43 0.39 4.08
C ASP A 68 13.08 -0.77 5.00
N GLY A 69 12.95 -0.52 6.30
CA GLY A 69 12.61 -1.56 7.28
C GLY A 69 11.20 -2.11 7.10
N LEU A 70 10.23 -1.23 6.87
CA LEU A 70 8.83 -1.61 6.67
C LEU A 70 8.65 -2.48 5.41
N LEU A 71 9.35 -2.13 4.34
CA LEU A 71 9.19 -2.80 3.05
C LEU A 71 10.20 -3.92 2.83
N HIS A 72 10.97 -4.27 3.85
CA HIS A 72 11.95 -5.34 3.79
C HIS A 72 11.30 -6.67 4.20
N SER A 73 10.76 -7.39 3.22
CA SER A 73 10.12 -8.69 3.45
C SER A 73 10.15 -9.51 2.16
N PRO A 74 10.44 -10.82 2.24
CA PRO A 74 10.37 -11.69 1.06
C PRO A 74 8.94 -11.87 0.52
N LEU A 75 7.93 -11.46 1.27
CA LEU A 75 6.53 -11.50 0.84
C LEU A 75 6.20 -10.35 -0.11
N ILE A 76 7.03 -9.30 -0.15
CA ILE A 76 6.79 -8.09 -0.94
C ILE A 76 7.52 -8.19 -2.27
N THR A 77 6.78 -8.00 -3.37
CA THR A 77 7.32 -7.86 -4.71
C THR A 77 7.11 -6.42 -5.16
N GLU A 78 8.18 -5.74 -5.52
CA GLU A 78 8.12 -4.39 -6.09
C GLU A 78 8.10 -4.47 -7.61
N MET A 79 7.11 -3.82 -8.23
CA MET A 79 6.94 -3.84 -9.68
C MET A 79 7.46 -2.56 -10.30
N ASP A 80 8.22 -2.73 -11.38
CA ASP A 80 8.85 -1.63 -12.11
C ASP A 80 7.81 -0.68 -12.70
N LEU A 81 8.03 0.63 -12.51
CA LEU A 81 7.08 1.65 -12.99
C LEU A 81 6.98 1.69 -14.52
N GLY A 82 8.10 1.45 -15.21
CA GLY A 82 8.10 1.41 -16.67
C GLY A 82 7.17 0.35 -17.23
N SER A 83 7.16 -0.83 -16.61
CA SER A 83 6.28 -1.92 -17.02
C SER A 83 4.81 -1.68 -16.67
N LEU A 84 4.54 -0.81 -15.69
CA LEU A 84 3.16 -0.49 -15.25
C LEU A 84 2.54 0.69 -16.00
N LEU A 85 3.34 1.50 -16.70
CA LEU A 85 2.87 2.76 -17.27
C LEU A 85 1.65 2.59 -18.20
N GLY A 86 1.68 1.59 -19.07
CA GLY A 86 0.56 1.37 -20.00
C GLY A 86 -0.75 1.07 -19.28
N THR A 87 -0.72 0.13 -18.35
CA THR A 87 -1.90 -0.21 -17.55
C THR A 87 -2.34 0.97 -16.68
N ALA A 88 -1.37 1.67 -16.06
CA ALA A 88 -1.66 2.83 -15.22
C ALA A 88 -2.34 3.95 -16.01
N LEU A 89 -1.89 4.21 -17.25
CA LEU A 89 -2.51 5.20 -18.11
C LEU A 89 -3.97 4.86 -18.40
N THR A 90 -4.25 3.59 -18.70
CA THR A 90 -5.60 3.15 -19.00
C THR A 90 -6.50 3.21 -17.76
N VAL A 91 -6.13 2.52 -16.68
CA VAL A 91 -6.99 2.46 -15.49
C VAL A 91 -7.08 3.81 -14.79
N GLY A 92 -5.98 4.58 -14.78
CA GLY A 92 -5.94 5.89 -14.14
C GLY A 92 -6.89 6.88 -14.81
N THR A 93 -6.88 6.92 -16.14
CA THR A 93 -7.76 7.84 -16.88
C THR A 93 -9.21 7.39 -16.86
N GLU A 94 -9.46 6.10 -17.00
CA GLU A 94 -10.83 5.56 -17.00
C GLU A 94 -11.49 5.67 -15.62
N SER A 95 -10.73 5.54 -14.54
CA SER A 95 -11.26 5.63 -13.18
C SER A 95 -11.03 6.98 -12.52
N PHE A 96 -10.50 7.96 -13.26
CA PHE A 96 -10.27 9.33 -12.79
C PHE A 96 -9.35 9.40 -11.56
N LEU A 97 -8.26 8.61 -11.59
CA LEU A 97 -7.31 8.54 -10.48
C LEU A 97 -6.18 9.55 -10.63
N ARG A 98 -5.58 9.95 -9.52
CA ARG A 98 -4.30 10.65 -9.53
C ARG A 98 -3.19 9.69 -9.98
N ALA A 99 -2.09 10.22 -10.48
CA ALA A 99 -1.01 9.41 -11.06
C ALA A 99 -0.46 8.36 -10.09
N GLY A 100 -0.21 8.74 -8.83
CA GLY A 100 0.27 7.79 -7.83
C GLY A 100 -0.71 6.64 -7.59
N ASP A 101 -2.00 6.98 -7.46
CA ASP A 101 -3.06 5.99 -7.27
C ASP A 101 -3.21 5.08 -8.48
N ALA A 102 -2.98 5.61 -9.69
CA ALA A 102 -3.04 4.82 -10.92
C ALA A 102 -2.01 3.69 -10.93
N PHE A 103 -0.83 3.89 -10.34
CA PHE A 103 0.17 2.83 -10.24
C PHE A 103 -0.31 1.69 -9.33
N TYR A 104 -0.94 2.00 -8.20
CA TYR A 104 -1.51 0.95 -7.33
C TYR A 104 -2.63 0.18 -8.05
N ALA A 105 -3.49 0.90 -8.75
CA ALA A 105 -4.56 0.27 -9.55
C ALA A 105 -3.99 -0.61 -10.67
N ALA A 106 -2.89 -0.18 -11.29
CA ALA A 106 -2.21 -0.97 -12.33
C ALA A 106 -1.64 -2.27 -11.75
N VAL A 107 -1.01 -2.22 -10.57
CA VAL A 107 -0.52 -3.43 -9.90
C VAL A 107 -1.68 -4.37 -9.62
N ALA A 108 -2.78 -3.86 -9.08
CA ALA A 108 -3.96 -4.68 -8.78
C ALA A 108 -4.53 -5.33 -10.04
N THR A 109 -4.53 -4.62 -11.16
CA THR A 109 -4.99 -5.15 -12.44
C THR A 109 -4.07 -6.27 -12.95
N ASP A 110 -2.76 -6.01 -12.97
CA ASP A 110 -1.77 -6.95 -13.51
C ASP A 110 -1.63 -8.21 -12.65
N GLU A 111 -1.79 -8.09 -11.33
CA GLU A 111 -1.64 -9.20 -10.39
C GLU A 111 -2.98 -9.82 -9.95
N ASP A 112 -4.09 -9.33 -10.48
CA ASP A 112 -5.42 -9.70 -10.02
C ASP A 112 -5.51 -9.58 -8.48
N GLY A 113 -5.05 -8.42 -7.98
CA GLY A 113 -4.88 -8.17 -6.56
C GLY A 113 -5.98 -7.31 -5.96
N ILE A 114 -5.95 -7.21 -4.64
CA ILE A 114 -6.88 -6.39 -3.86
C ILE A 114 -6.11 -5.19 -3.29
N ILE A 115 -6.60 -3.97 -3.57
CA ILE A 115 -6.02 -2.75 -3.02
C ILE A 115 -6.47 -2.58 -1.57
N ILE A 116 -5.51 -2.42 -0.66
CA ILE A 116 -5.77 -2.12 0.75
C ILE A 116 -5.30 -0.70 1.02
N SER A 117 -6.23 0.15 1.43
CA SER A 117 -5.94 1.58 1.58
C SER A 117 -6.88 2.25 2.59
N TRP A 118 -6.45 3.38 3.14
CA TRP A 118 -7.31 4.31 3.87
C TRP A 118 -7.75 5.49 2.99
N ASP A 119 -7.20 5.63 1.79
CA ASP A 119 -7.49 6.75 0.89
C ASP A 119 -8.86 6.58 0.24
N GLU A 120 -9.73 7.58 0.42
CA GLU A 120 -11.09 7.53 -0.10
C GLU A 120 -11.16 7.42 -1.62
N GLU A 121 -10.19 7.99 -2.34
CA GLU A 121 -10.16 7.92 -3.80
C GLU A 121 -9.94 6.48 -4.27
N LEU A 122 -8.97 5.78 -3.67
CA LEU A 122 -8.73 4.37 -4.00
C LEU A 122 -9.90 3.48 -3.59
N LEU A 123 -10.51 3.76 -2.42
CA LEU A 123 -11.66 3.00 -1.95
C LEU A 123 -12.86 3.16 -2.88
N ARG A 124 -13.12 4.39 -3.33
CA ARG A 124 -14.29 4.71 -4.13
C ARG A 124 -14.09 4.40 -5.61
N ARG A 125 -12.90 4.70 -6.16
CA ARG A 125 -12.65 4.68 -7.62
C ARG A 125 -11.88 3.46 -8.10
N ALA A 126 -11.27 2.70 -7.21
CA ALA A 126 -10.46 1.53 -7.59
C ALA A 126 -10.84 0.28 -6.80
N ASN A 127 -12.04 0.24 -6.23
CA ASN A 127 -12.57 -0.89 -5.47
C ASN A 127 -11.66 -1.31 -4.30
N GLY A 128 -10.96 -0.36 -3.69
CA GLY A 128 -10.11 -0.63 -2.56
C GLY A 128 -10.91 -1.07 -1.33
N VAL A 129 -10.21 -1.71 -0.40
CA VAL A 129 -10.75 -2.22 0.85
C VAL A 129 -9.92 -1.64 1.99
N THR A 130 -10.55 -1.23 3.09
CA THR A 130 -9.79 -0.75 4.24
C THR A 130 -9.14 -1.93 4.97
N PRO A 131 -8.01 -1.67 5.68
CA PRO A 131 -7.44 -2.69 6.57
C PRO A 131 -8.46 -3.29 7.53
N SER A 132 -9.32 -2.47 8.10
CA SER A 132 -10.35 -2.95 9.05
C SER A 132 -11.37 -3.87 8.39
N ALA A 133 -11.83 -3.54 7.18
CA ALA A 133 -12.77 -4.37 6.44
C ALA A 133 -12.13 -5.71 6.05
N TRP A 134 -10.88 -5.69 5.60
CA TRP A 134 -10.16 -6.92 5.27
C TRP A 134 -9.99 -7.82 6.50
N LEU A 135 -9.63 -7.23 7.64
CA LEU A 135 -9.49 -7.98 8.91
C LEU A 135 -10.79 -8.63 9.33
N SER A 136 -11.93 -7.96 9.14
CA SER A 136 -13.24 -8.52 9.47
C SER A 136 -13.54 -9.80 8.70
N GLU A 137 -13.08 -9.88 7.46
CA GLU A 137 -13.31 -11.05 6.60
C GLU A 137 -12.25 -12.14 6.77
N HIS A 138 -10.99 -11.78 7.07
CA HIS A 138 -9.85 -12.69 7.01
C HIS A 138 -9.10 -12.85 8.33
N GLY A 139 -9.30 -11.97 9.28
CA GLY A 139 -8.50 -11.92 10.51
C GLY A 139 -8.76 -13.04 11.51
N LYS A 140 -9.74 -13.90 11.26
CA LYS A 140 -10.11 -15.02 12.15
C LYS A 140 -9.43 -16.34 11.79
N ASP A 141 -8.65 -16.36 10.74
CA ASP A 141 -8.00 -17.57 10.23
C ASP A 141 -6.67 -17.88 10.92
#